data_30d6b5646166c4a9b7e297c056f89bed
#
_entry.id   30d6b5646166c4a9b7e297c056f89bed
#
_cell.length_a   1.000
_cell.length_b   1.000
_cell.length_c   1.000
_cell.angle_alpha   90.00
_cell.angle_beta   90.00
_cell.angle_gamma   90.00
#
_symmetry.space_group_name_H-M   'P 1'
#
loop_
_entity.id
_entity.type
_entity.pdbx_description
1 polymer ?
#
loop_
_entity_poly.entity_id
_entity_poly.type
_entity_poly.pdbx_seq_one_letter_code
_entity_poly.pdbx_strand_id
1 'polypeptide(L)'
;MFTVEYSEGGRTTIRSERSYVTLEFLLQPIYFPKNGQTVYYEALSSVISDSGEHLNSEAFFETINDEFIKTVLLLQMEHFSQSNSISQDILLNVNLSSLKDDDFIESIIKRNKSNKYHIEVNEIDTPVRDVKILKNIKRLQKSGIYIILDDYYHENEIAHLSLGVIDWDYIKIDKSFLLYNSGNDDCLKALIFVISPYCKNGLIIEGVETYFQNEFVKKYNLLAQGYYYSRPKNIFKEN
;
A
#
# COMPACT_ATOMS: atom_id res chain seq x y z
N MET A 1 -18.12 3.23 -17.69
CA MET A 1 -18.49 2.17 -16.70
C MET A 1 -17.59 0.99 -16.97
N PHE A 2 -16.97 0.39 -15.94
CA PHE A 2 -16.16 -0.81 -16.10
C PHE A 2 -17.01 -2.05 -15.91
N THR A 3 -16.73 -3.10 -16.67
CA THR A 3 -17.25 -4.45 -16.43
C THR A 3 -16.12 -5.34 -15.94
N VAL A 4 -16.43 -6.22 -15.01
CA VAL A 4 -15.44 -7.10 -14.37
C VAL A 4 -15.77 -8.54 -14.72
N GLU A 5 -14.76 -9.29 -15.15
CA GLU A 5 -14.84 -10.72 -15.43
C GLU A 5 -13.77 -11.44 -14.61
N TYR A 6 -14.17 -12.45 -13.87
CA TYR A 6 -13.25 -13.32 -13.13
C TYR A 6 -12.84 -14.50 -13.99
N SER A 7 -11.55 -14.80 -14.03
CA SER A 7 -11.00 -15.96 -14.74
C SER A 7 -10.38 -16.97 -13.78
N GLU A 8 -10.20 -18.18 -14.24
CA GLU A 8 -9.50 -19.23 -13.50
C GLU A 8 -8.07 -18.78 -13.09
N GLY A 9 -7.58 -19.24 -11.94
CA GLY A 9 -6.24 -18.92 -11.44
C GLY A 9 -6.11 -17.55 -10.77
N GLY A 10 -7.23 -16.93 -10.32
CA GLY A 10 -7.20 -15.71 -9.52
C GLY A 10 -6.88 -14.44 -10.32
N ARG A 11 -7.14 -14.44 -11.61
CA ARG A 11 -7.02 -13.28 -12.47
C ARG A 11 -8.36 -12.58 -12.62
N THR A 12 -8.33 -11.26 -12.67
CA THR A 12 -9.51 -10.41 -12.86
C THR A 12 -9.33 -9.54 -14.09
N THR A 13 -10.23 -9.62 -15.03
CA THR A 13 -10.22 -8.80 -16.24
C THR A 13 -11.19 -7.63 -16.06
N ILE A 14 -10.68 -6.42 -16.24
CA ILE A 14 -11.45 -5.18 -16.20
C ILE A 14 -11.56 -4.65 -17.63
N ARG A 15 -12.80 -4.49 -18.12
CA ARG A 15 -13.08 -4.00 -19.47
C ARG A 15 -13.66 -2.60 -19.42
N SER A 16 -13.19 -1.76 -20.33
CA SER A 16 -13.85 -0.52 -20.77
C SER A 16 -14.48 -0.73 -22.14
N GLU A 17 -15.13 0.29 -22.70
CA GLU A 17 -15.71 0.23 -24.04
C GLU A 17 -14.68 -0.03 -25.17
N ARG A 18 -13.40 0.30 -24.95
CA ARG A 18 -12.37 0.29 -26.00
C ARG A 18 -11.18 -0.64 -25.74
N SER A 19 -11.02 -1.08 -24.51
CA SER A 19 -9.85 -1.87 -24.09
C SER A 19 -10.16 -2.70 -22.86
N TYR A 20 -9.35 -3.70 -22.60
CA TYR A 20 -9.38 -4.44 -21.34
C TYR A 20 -7.97 -4.67 -20.83
N VAL A 21 -7.87 -4.90 -19.54
CA VAL A 21 -6.64 -5.28 -18.85
C VAL A 21 -6.94 -6.41 -17.88
N THR A 22 -6.01 -7.33 -17.75
CA THR A 22 -6.10 -8.42 -16.77
C THR A 22 -5.15 -8.14 -15.62
N LEU A 23 -5.68 -8.20 -14.41
CA LEU A 23 -4.92 -8.04 -13.18
C LEU A 23 -4.71 -9.39 -12.50
N GLU A 24 -3.51 -9.61 -12.02
CA GLU A 24 -3.18 -10.68 -11.10
C GLU A 24 -2.79 -10.07 -9.77
N PHE A 25 -3.55 -10.37 -8.71
CA PHE A 25 -3.31 -9.80 -7.38
C PHE A 25 -2.21 -10.57 -6.65
N LEU A 26 -1.29 -9.81 -6.09
CA LEU A 26 -0.10 -10.30 -5.42
C LEU A 26 -0.07 -9.76 -3.99
N LEU A 27 0.62 -10.45 -3.10
CA LEU A 27 0.92 -9.98 -1.75
C LEU A 27 2.42 -9.90 -1.54
N GLN A 28 2.89 -8.78 -1.02
CA GLN A 28 4.26 -8.62 -0.54
C GLN A 28 4.27 -8.45 0.98
N PRO A 29 5.04 -9.26 1.71
CA PRO A 29 5.04 -9.20 3.16
C PRO A 29 5.82 -7.99 3.68
N ILE A 30 5.29 -7.42 4.78
CA ILE A 30 5.95 -6.43 5.63
C ILE A 30 6.36 -7.15 6.90
N TYR A 31 7.65 -7.15 7.18
CA TYR A 31 8.27 -7.90 8.28
C TYR A 31 8.58 -7.02 9.48
N PHE A 32 8.62 -7.69 10.64
CA PHE A 32 9.34 -7.16 11.78
C PHE A 32 10.69 -7.89 11.89
N PRO A 33 11.81 -7.30 11.46
CA PRO A 33 13.10 -7.98 11.35
C PRO A 33 13.63 -8.56 12.66
N LYS A 34 13.21 -8.00 13.81
CA LYS A 34 13.67 -8.45 15.11
C LYS A 34 13.25 -9.87 15.45
N ASN A 35 12.07 -10.30 15.05
CA ASN A 35 11.53 -11.64 15.32
C ASN A 35 11.27 -12.46 14.04
N GLY A 36 11.49 -11.87 12.86
CA GLY A 36 11.29 -12.53 11.57
C GLY A 36 9.83 -12.81 11.20
N GLN A 37 8.88 -12.11 11.85
CA GLN A 37 7.45 -12.32 11.61
C GLN A 37 6.91 -11.36 10.55
N THR A 38 6.04 -11.87 9.68
CA THR A 38 5.19 -11.04 8.82
C THR A 38 4.12 -10.39 9.67
N VAL A 39 4.05 -9.06 9.61
CA VAL A 39 3.07 -8.24 10.36
C VAL A 39 1.90 -7.90 9.48
N TYR A 40 2.18 -7.44 8.26
CA TYR A 40 1.21 -7.06 7.25
C TYR A 40 1.58 -7.66 5.90
N TYR A 41 0.64 -7.60 4.97
CA TYR A 41 0.90 -7.72 3.55
C TYR A 41 0.50 -6.45 2.84
N GLU A 42 1.25 -6.03 1.84
CA GLU A 42 0.81 -5.05 0.86
C GLU A 42 0.21 -5.77 -0.34
N ALA A 43 -0.97 -5.31 -0.78
CA ALA A 43 -1.65 -5.83 -1.96
C ALA A 43 -1.19 -5.08 -3.21
N LEU A 44 -0.58 -5.81 -4.11
CA LEU A 44 -0.07 -5.32 -5.39
C LEU A 44 -0.84 -5.95 -6.55
N SER A 45 -0.69 -5.37 -7.74
CA SER A 45 -1.28 -5.90 -8.97
C SER A 45 -0.23 -6.04 -10.06
N SER A 46 -0.08 -7.24 -10.62
CA SER A 46 0.59 -7.42 -11.89
C SER A 46 -0.41 -7.15 -13.01
N VAL A 47 -0.01 -6.32 -13.97
CA VAL A 47 -0.87 -5.86 -15.06
C VAL A 47 -0.51 -6.60 -16.35
N ILE A 48 -1.50 -7.17 -17.01
CA ILE A 48 -1.36 -7.90 -18.27
C ILE A 48 -2.24 -7.21 -19.30
N SER A 49 -1.65 -6.80 -20.42
CA SER A 49 -2.35 -6.15 -21.54
C SER A 49 -3.31 -7.11 -22.25
N ASP A 50 -4.10 -6.59 -23.18
CA ASP A 50 -4.96 -7.34 -24.07
C ASP A 50 -4.17 -8.26 -25.03
N SER A 51 -2.91 -7.92 -25.34
CA SER A 51 -1.99 -8.79 -26.10
C SER A 51 -1.37 -9.91 -25.24
N GLY A 52 -1.61 -9.95 -23.93
CA GLY A 52 -1.04 -10.93 -23.00
C GLY A 52 0.36 -10.57 -22.47
N GLU A 53 0.84 -9.35 -22.73
CA GLU A 53 2.15 -8.89 -22.25
C GLU A 53 2.05 -8.32 -20.84
N HIS A 54 3.04 -8.62 -19.98
CA HIS A 54 3.18 -7.96 -18.68
C HIS A 54 3.63 -6.52 -18.86
N LEU A 55 2.82 -5.60 -18.35
CA LEU A 55 3.13 -4.17 -18.32
C LEU A 55 3.92 -3.80 -17.07
N ASN A 56 4.60 -2.66 -17.12
CA ASN A 56 5.10 -2.03 -15.90
C ASN A 56 3.89 -1.55 -15.08
N SER A 57 3.63 -2.19 -13.95
CA SER A 57 2.45 -1.90 -13.13
C SER A 57 2.49 -0.48 -12.54
N GLU A 58 3.65 -0.02 -12.06
CA GLU A 58 3.84 1.33 -11.52
C GLU A 58 3.45 2.38 -12.57
N ALA A 59 4.09 2.36 -13.74
CA ALA A 59 3.78 3.26 -14.83
C ALA A 59 2.33 3.16 -15.35
N PHE A 60 1.71 1.97 -15.27
CA PHE A 60 0.30 1.80 -15.61
C PHE A 60 -0.60 2.54 -14.62
N PHE A 61 -0.39 2.33 -13.31
CA PHE A 61 -1.22 2.93 -12.26
C PHE A 61 -1.07 4.45 -12.17
N GLU A 62 0.07 5.03 -12.53
CA GLU A 62 0.28 6.48 -12.65
C GLU A 62 -0.59 7.13 -13.74
N THR A 63 -1.03 6.39 -14.75
CA THR A 63 -1.78 6.93 -15.91
C THR A 63 -3.27 6.74 -15.83
N ILE A 64 -3.78 5.98 -14.86
CA ILE A 64 -5.21 5.66 -14.75
C ILE A 64 -5.95 6.60 -13.80
N ASN A 65 -7.28 6.65 -13.96
CA ASN A 65 -8.12 7.51 -13.14
C ASN A 65 -8.52 6.86 -11.81
N ASP A 66 -8.96 7.70 -10.87
CA ASP A 66 -9.42 7.29 -9.53
C ASP A 66 -10.52 6.22 -9.54
N GLU A 67 -11.43 6.25 -10.51
CA GLU A 67 -12.51 5.26 -10.60
C GLU A 67 -11.97 3.85 -10.83
N PHE A 68 -10.91 3.73 -11.62
CA PHE A 68 -10.23 2.45 -11.82
C PHE A 68 -9.51 2.01 -10.56
N ILE A 69 -8.77 2.91 -9.90
CA ILE A 69 -8.04 2.62 -8.64
C ILE A 69 -9.04 2.14 -7.57
N LYS A 70 -10.15 2.85 -7.37
CA LYS A 70 -11.22 2.46 -6.44
C LYS A 70 -11.79 1.08 -6.78
N THR A 71 -11.99 0.80 -8.08
CA THR A 71 -12.47 -0.51 -8.55
C THR A 71 -11.49 -1.61 -8.20
N VAL A 72 -10.18 -1.41 -8.47
CA VAL A 72 -9.13 -2.38 -8.16
C VAL A 72 -9.08 -2.67 -6.66
N LEU A 73 -9.12 -1.66 -5.80
CA LEU A 73 -9.13 -1.85 -4.35
C LEU A 73 -10.31 -2.73 -3.90
N LEU A 74 -11.52 -2.45 -4.38
CA LEU A 74 -12.69 -3.23 -3.99
C LEU A 74 -12.62 -4.68 -4.49
N LEU A 75 -12.01 -4.91 -5.66
CA LEU A 75 -11.74 -6.24 -6.21
C LEU A 75 -10.67 -7.00 -5.40
N GLN A 76 -9.62 -6.32 -4.95
CA GLN A 76 -8.62 -6.90 -4.06
C GLN A 76 -9.25 -7.33 -2.73
N MET A 77 -10.09 -6.47 -2.12
CA MET A 77 -10.84 -6.85 -0.89
C MET A 77 -11.68 -8.11 -1.11
N GLU A 78 -12.41 -8.18 -2.22
CA GLU A 78 -13.24 -9.35 -2.56
C GLU A 78 -12.37 -10.60 -2.75
N HIS A 79 -11.31 -10.48 -3.55
CA HIS A 79 -10.39 -11.56 -3.86
C HIS A 79 -9.74 -12.15 -2.61
N PHE A 80 -9.13 -11.31 -1.76
CA PHE A 80 -8.45 -11.78 -0.56
C PHE A 80 -9.40 -12.22 0.56
N SER A 81 -10.67 -11.78 0.55
CA SER A 81 -11.68 -12.27 1.49
C SER A 81 -12.02 -13.74 1.32
N GLN A 82 -11.77 -14.31 0.14
CA GLN A 82 -12.01 -15.71 -0.17
C GLN A 82 -10.93 -16.65 0.39
N SER A 83 -9.79 -16.10 0.84
CA SER A 83 -8.69 -16.89 1.38
C SER A 83 -8.73 -16.99 2.89
N ASN A 84 -8.84 -18.22 3.42
CA ASN A 84 -8.70 -18.50 4.84
C ASN A 84 -7.23 -18.67 5.28
N SER A 85 -6.28 -18.68 4.34
CA SER A 85 -4.86 -18.91 4.63
C SER A 85 -4.11 -17.64 5.05
N ILE A 86 -4.66 -16.45 4.77
CA ILE A 86 -4.05 -15.18 5.14
C ILE A 86 -4.55 -14.81 6.54
N SER A 87 -3.66 -14.81 7.53
CA SER A 87 -3.97 -14.41 8.92
C SER A 87 -3.59 -12.96 9.22
N GLN A 88 -2.67 -12.37 8.45
CA GLN A 88 -2.21 -10.99 8.61
C GLN A 88 -3.15 -10.01 7.91
N ASP A 89 -3.11 -8.77 8.38
CA ASP A 89 -3.84 -7.67 7.76
C ASP A 89 -3.18 -7.23 6.46
N ILE A 90 -3.98 -6.63 5.55
CA ILE A 90 -3.59 -6.29 4.20
C ILE A 90 -3.72 -4.79 3.99
N LEU A 91 -2.67 -4.16 3.48
CA LEU A 91 -2.64 -2.76 3.04
C LEU A 91 -3.09 -2.68 1.59
N LEU A 92 -3.98 -1.73 1.29
CA LEU A 92 -4.60 -1.53 -0.03
C LEU A 92 -4.32 -0.10 -0.51
N ASN A 93 -3.86 0.03 -1.74
CA ASN A 93 -3.37 1.26 -2.32
C ASN A 93 -4.47 2.16 -2.89
N VAL A 94 -4.41 3.48 -2.60
CA VAL A 94 -5.26 4.52 -3.18
C VAL A 94 -4.52 5.84 -3.32
N ASN A 95 -5.04 6.74 -4.19
CA ASN A 95 -4.67 8.14 -4.19
C ASN A 95 -5.47 8.92 -3.12
N LEU A 96 -4.93 10.02 -2.62
CA LEU A 96 -5.62 10.83 -1.61
C LEU A 96 -6.97 11.35 -2.09
N SER A 97 -7.10 11.72 -3.38
CA SER A 97 -8.34 12.17 -4.01
C SER A 97 -9.47 11.15 -3.91
N SER A 98 -9.17 9.85 -4.01
CA SER A 98 -10.15 8.77 -3.90
C SER A 98 -10.87 8.76 -2.56
N LEU A 99 -10.23 9.25 -1.50
CA LEU A 99 -10.83 9.34 -0.16
C LEU A 99 -11.89 10.46 -0.05
N LYS A 100 -12.10 11.24 -1.09
CA LYS A 100 -13.19 12.22 -1.17
C LYS A 100 -14.55 11.61 -1.45
N ASP A 101 -14.61 10.39 -1.93
CA ASP A 101 -15.85 9.71 -2.32
C ASP A 101 -16.51 9.01 -1.13
N ASP A 102 -17.65 9.55 -0.67
CA ASP A 102 -18.36 9.01 0.51
C ASP A 102 -18.88 7.59 0.29
N ASP A 103 -19.33 7.26 -0.93
CA ASP A 103 -19.87 5.93 -1.26
C ASP A 103 -18.76 4.88 -1.32
N PHE A 104 -17.59 5.27 -1.81
CA PHE A 104 -16.39 4.45 -1.78
C PHE A 104 -15.95 4.15 -0.34
N ILE A 105 -15.89 5.18 0.51
CA ILE A 105 -15.55 5.02 1.94
C ILE A 105 -16.54 4.09 2.65
N GLU A 106 -17.84 4.27 2.42
CA GLU A 106 -18.87 3.40 2.99
C GLU A 106 -18.71 1.94 2.52
N SER A 107 -18.36 1.78 1.24
CA SER A 107 -18.10 0.46 0.65
C SER A 107 -16.92 -0.25 1.29
N ILE A 108 -15.82 0.48 1.57
CA ILE A 108 -14.66 -0.08 2.29
C ILE A 108 -15.08 -0.51 3.70
N ILE A 109 -15.70 0.38 4.47
CA ILE A 109 -16.10 0.11 5.87
C ILE A 109 -17.02 -1.11 5.92
N LYS A 110 -18.02 -1.19 5.03
CA LYS A 110 -18.97 -2.30 4.98
C LYS A 110 -18.32 -3.65 4.66
N ARG A 111 -17.28 -3.65 3.80
CA ARG A 111 -16.55 -4.87 3.44
C ARG A 111 -15.51 -5.27 4.49
N ASN A 112 -14.97 -4.34 5.26
CA ASN A 112 -13.92 -4.59 6.25
C ASN A 112 -14.45 -5.13 7.59
N LYS A 113 -15.37 -6.09 7.57
CA LYS A 113 -16.01 -6.63 8.78
C LYS A 113 -15.06 -7.33 9.75
N SER A 114 -13.94 -7.85 9.27
CA SER A 114 -12.90 -8.53 10.05
C SER A 114 -11.77 -7.61 10.50
N ASN A 115 -11.85 -6.31 10.21
CA ASN A 115 -10.77 -5.31 10.41
C ASN A 115 -9.41 -5.73 9.81
N LYS A 116 -9.46 -6.42 8.68
CA LYS A 116 -8.30 -7.03 8.03
C LYS A 116 -7.65 -6.13 6.99
N TYR A 117 -8.36 -5.11 6.52
CA TYR A 117 -7.87 -4.23 5.45
C TYR A 117 -7.58 -2.85 5.99
N HIS A 118 -6.47 -2.27 5.55
CA HIS A 118 -6.00 -0.92 5.85
C HIS A 118 -5.71 -0.17 4.55
N ILE A 119 -5.62 1.15 4.61
CA ILE A 119 -5.48 2.00 3.43
C ILE A 119 -4.07 2.59 3.39
N GLU A 120 -3.42 2.43 2.27
CA GLU A 120 -2.13 3.01 1.94
C GLU A 120 -2.33 4.12 0.90
N VAL A 121 -1.90 5.33 1.21
CA VAL A 121 -2.04 6.51 0.34
C VAL A 121 -0.73 6.72 -0.38
N ASN A 122 -0.71 6.38 -1.68
CA ASN A 122 0.48 6.45 -2.52
C ASN A 122 0.76 7.85 -3.04
N GLU A 123 -0.29 8.60 -3.40
CA GLU A 123 -0.13 9.92 -3.99
C GLU A 123 -0.92 10.99 -3.24
N ILE A 124 -0.26 12.11 -2.99
CA ILE A 124 -0.87 13.35 -2.50
C ILE A 124 -1.26 14.22 -3.72
N ASP A 125 -2.22 13.74 -4.50
CA ASP A 125 -2.68 14.31 -5.76
C ASP A 125 -3.72 15.44 -5.62
N THR A 126 -4.05 15.80 -4.37
CA THR A 126 -5.08 16.80 -4.03
C THR A 126 -4.70 17.54 -2.75
N PRO A 127 -5.30 18.73 -2.48
CA PRO A 127 -4.99 19.47 -1.26
C PRO A 127 -5.25 18.68 0.02
N VAL A 128 -4.22 18.49 0.84
CA VAL A 128 -4.25 17.72 2.11
C VAL A 128 -5.22 18.27 3.15
N ARG A 129 -5.64 19.54 3.03
CA ARG A 129 -6.60 20.21 3.94
C ARG A 129 -8.04 20.14 3.44
N ASP A 130 -8.35 19.32 2.44
CA ASP A 130 -9.75 19.10 2.01
C ASP A 130 -10.58 18.53 3.18
N VAL A 131 -11.59 19.28 3.58
CA VAL A 131 -12.42 18.95 4.76
C VAL A 131 -13.12 17.60 4.60
N LYS A 132 -13.53 17.26 3.36
CA LYS A 132 -14.22 16.00 3.09
C LYS A 132 -13.28 14.80 3.22
N ILE A 133 -12.07 14.93 2.70
CA ILE A 133 -11.02 13.91 2.83
C ILE A 133 -10.68 13.68 4.30
N LEU A 134 -10.39 14.76 5.06
CA LEU A 134 -10.05 14.66 6.48
C LEU A 134 -11.19 14.02 7.31
N LYS A 135 -12.44 14.34 6.98
CA LYS A 135 -13.62 13.71 7.59
C LYS A 135 -13.65 12.21 7.29
N ASN A 136 -13.41 11.81 6.04
CA ASN A 136 -13.46 10.44 5.60
C ASN A 136 -12.31 9.60 6.16
N ILE A 137 -11.09 10.15 6.24
CA ILE A 137 -9.96 9.53 6.95
C ILE A 137 -10.36 9.22 8.40
N LYS A 138 -10.96 10.18 9.11
CA LYS A 138 -11.42 9.94 10.49
C LYS A 138 -12.54 8.89 10.59
N ARG A 139 -13.41 8.76 9.58
CA ARG A 139 -14.41 7.69 9.52
C ARG A 139 -13.76 6.32 9.39
N LEU A 140 -12.78 6.18 8.49
CA LEU A 140 -12.00 4.95 8.31
C LEU A 140 -11.29 4.56 9.61
N GLN A 141 -10.55 5.50 10.23
CA GLN A 141 -9.83 5.25 11.48
C GLN A 141 -10.75 4.85 12.64
N LYS A 142 -11.93 5.49 12.76
CA LYS A 142 -12.95 5.10 13.76
C LYS A 142 -13.52 3.70 13.53
N SER A 143 -13.44 3.20 12.30
CA SER A 143 -13.83 1.83 11.94
C SER A 143 -12.68 0.83 12.05
N GLY A 144 -11.55 1.19 12.69
CA GLY A 144 -10.41 0.32 12.90
C GLY A 144 -9.49 0.17 11.68
N ILE A 145 -9.64 1.03 10.66
CA ILE A 145 -8.83 1.01 9.44
C ILE A 145 -7.67 1.98 9.62
N TYR A 146 -6.45 1.47 9.58
CA TYR A 146 -5.24 2.31 9.59
C TYR A 146 -5.09 3.06 8.27
N ILE A 147 -4.50 4.25 8.34
CA ILE A 147 -4.17 5.08 7.19
C ILE A 147 -2.66 5.25 7.17
N ILE A 148 -2.04 4.75 6.12
CA ILE A 148 -0.60 4.69 5.95
C ILE A 148 -0.20 5.71 4.87
N LEU A 149 0.84 6.49 5.11
CA LEU A 149 1.48 7.31 4.08
C LEU A 149 2.54 6.46 3.39
N ASP A 150 2.47 6.37 2.07
CA ASP A 150 3.47 5.69 1.26
C ASP A 150 4.51 6.64 0.69
N ASP A 151 5.62 6.08 0.19
CA ASP A 151 6.69 6.74 -0.57
C ASP A 151 7.26 8.02 0.06
N TYR A 152 7.24 8.14 1.41
CA TYR A 152 7.89 9.28 2.06
C TYR A 152 9.39 9.23 1.82
N TYR A 153 10.01 10.35 1.46
CA TYR A 153 11.42 10.49 1.07
C TYR A 153 11.69 10.34 -0.43
N HIS A 154 10.68 10.17 -1.25
CA HIS A 154 10.84 10.19 -2.72
C HIS A 154 11.21 11.60 -3.23
N GLU A 155 11.99 11.71 -4.31
CA GLU A 155 12.61 13.00 -4.77
C GLU A 155 11.59 14.09 -5.11
N ASN A 156 10.40 13.75 -5.60
CA ASN A 156 9.37 14.71 -6.05
C ASN A 156 8.19 14.83 -5.09
N GLU A 157 8.32 14.33 -3.90
CA GLU A 157 7.25 14.17 -2.96
C GLU A 157 6.79 15.48 -2.30
N ILE A 158 5.49 15.68 -2.28
CA ILE A 158 4.82 16.71 -1.46
C ILE A 158 4.21 16.12 -0.19
N ALA A 159 4.51 14.87 0.12
CA ALA A 159 4.02 14.11 1.25
C ALA A 159 4.26 14.83 2.59
N HIS A 160 5.37 15.60 2.70
CA HIS A 160 5.66 16.42 3.88
C HIS A 160 4.57 17.46 4.21
N LEU A 161 3.75 17.89 3.23
CA LEU A 161 2.62 18.80 3.46
C LEU A 161 1.49 18.16 4.24
N SER A 162 1.44 16.84 4.28
CA SER A 162 0.43 16.06 5.01
C SER A 162 0.79 15.87 6.48
N LEU A 163 2.07 16.03 6.84
CA LEU A 163 2.57 15.85 8.21
C LEU A 163 1.94 16.89 9.16
N GLY A 164 1.37 16.40 10.25
CA GLY A 164 0.64 17.23 11.20
C GLY A 164 -0.74 17.74 10.72
N VAL A 165 -1.16 17.35 9.51
CA VAL A 165 -2.52 17.61 8.98
C VAL A 165 -3.33 16.32 8.99
N ILE A 166 -2.75 15.23 8.53
CA ILE A 166 -3.33 13.88 8.58
C ILE A 166 -2.67 13.13 9.73
N ASP A 167 -3.48 12.45 10.55
CA ASP A 167 -3.03 11.60 11.66
C ASP A 167 -2.66 10.23 11.09
N TRP A 168 -1.47 10.09 10.53
CA TRP A 168 -0.99 8.84 9.96
C TRP A 168 -0.83 7.75 11.01
N ASP A 169 -1.23 6.52 10.69
CA ASP A 169 -0.99 5.38 11.57
C ASP A 169 0.42 4.81 11.38
N TYR A 170 0.89 4.73 10.14
CA TYR A 170 2.27 4.43 9.75
C TYR A 170 2.74 5.37 8.65
N ILE A 171 4.06 5.50 8.50
CA ILE A 171 4.68 6.16 7.34
C ILE A 171 5.70 5.19 6.76
N LYS A 172 5.58 4.87 5.46
CA LYS A 172 6.56 4.09 4.72
C LYS A 172 7.64 5.03 4.18
N ILE A 173 8.87 4.63 4.37
CA ILE A 173 10.04 5.35 3.90
C ILE A 173 10.54 4.69 2.64
N ASP A 174 10.48 5.42 1.54
CA ASP A 174 10.85 4.94 0.21
C ASP A 174 12.25 4.33 0.16
N LYS A 175 12.43 3.35 -0.71
CA LYS A 175 13.68 2.62 -0.97
C LYS A 175 14.88 3.51 -1.24
N SER A 176 14.69 4.73 -1.77
CA SER A 176 15.77 5.70 -2.04
C SER A 176 16.49 6.11 -0.77
N PHE A 177 15.82 6.11 0.39
CA PHE A 177 16.49 6.35 1.67
C PHE A 177 17.62 5.34 1.91
N LEU A 178 17.36 4.04 1.77
CA LEU A 178 18.37 3.00 1.95
C LEU A 178 19.44 3.04 0.86
N LEU A 179 19.07 3.41 -0.35
CA LEU A 179 20.01 3.53 -1.47
C LEU A 179 21.12 4.55 -1.15
N TYR A 180 20.75 5.71 -0.60
CA TYR A 180 21.68 6.80 -0.32
C TYR A 180 22.28 6.78 1.09
N ASN A 181 21.59 6.18 2.08
CA ASN A 181 21.94 6.30 3.49
C ASN A 181 22.18 4.97 4.21
N SER A 182 22.22 3.85 3.50
CA SER A 182 22.44 2.53 4.09
C SER A 182 23.76 2.48 4.86
N GLY A 183 23.67 2.11 6.16
CA GLY A 183 24.83 2.10 7.08
C GLY A 183 25.13 3.44 7.74
N ASN A 184 24.41 4.51 7.41
CA ASN A 184 24.54 5.79 8.11
C ASN A 184 23.53 5.87 9.25
N ASP A 185 23.97 5.41 10.43
CA ASP A 185 23.16 5.39 11.66
C ASP A 185 22.61 6.77 12.05
N ASP A 186 23.36 7.83 11.82
CA ASP A 186 22.96 9.18 12.23
C ASP A 186 21.85 9.73 11.32
N CYS A 187 21.89 9.42 10.02
CA CYS A 187 20.81 9.74 9.11
C CYS A 187 19.51 9.01 9.49
N LEU A 188 19.56 7.71 9.79
CA LEU A 188 18.36 6.96 10.19
C LEU A 188 17.81 7.43 11.53
N LYS A 189 18.67 7.71 12.53
CA LYS A 189 18.24 8.31 13.80
C LYS A 189 17.58 9.67 13.61
N ALA A 190 18.15 10.53 12.76
CA ALA A 190 17.60 11.83 12.46
C ALA A 190 16.22 11.69 11.80
N LEU A 191 16.08 10.79 10.80
CA LEU A 191 14.81 10.51 10.15
C LEU A 191 13.76 10.02 11.17
N ILE A 192 14.09 9.02 11.99
CA ILE A 192 13.20 8.50 13.03
C ILE A 192 12.78 9.64 13.98
N PHE A 193 13.71 10.42 14.46
CA PHE A 193 13.45 11.51 15.40
C PHE A 193 12.50 12.56 14.82
N VAL A 194 12.67 12.91 13.54
CA VAL A 194 11.86 13.94 12.86
C VAL A 194 10.49 13.42 12.47
N ILE A 195 10.38 12.17 11.99
CA ILE A 195 9.15 11.67 11.37
C ILE A 195 8.25 10.92 12.37
N SER A 196 8.81 10.23 13.37
CA SER A 196 7.99 9.47 14.33
C SER A 196 6.90 10.28 15.04
N PRO A 197 7.05 11.59 15.34
CA PRO A 197 5.97 12.37 15.93
C PRO A 197 4.72 12.52 15.03
N TYR A 198 4.83 12.21 13.75
CA TYR A 198 3.74 12.34 12.77
C TYR A 198 3.03 11.04 12.44
N CYS A 199 3.42 9.92 13.07
CA CYS A 199 2.73 8.64 12.92
C CYS A 199 2.55 7.97 14.28
N LYS A 200 1.43 7.23 14.43
CA LYS A 200 1.03 6.65 15.73
C LYS A 200 1.79 5.36 16.05
N ASN A 201 2.01 4.52 15.04
CA ASN A 201 2.50 3.16 15.23
C ASN A 201 3.96 2.97 14.74
N GLY A 202 4.52 3.96 14.04
CA GLY A 202 5.94 3.96 13.64
C GLY A 202 6.18 3.95 12.13
N LEU A 203 7.41 3.61 11.76
CA LEU A 203 7.89 3.66 10.38
C LEU A 203 8.02 2.25 9.78
N ILE A 204 7.83 2.17 8.47
CA ILE A 204 8.12 0.99 7.64
C ILE A 204 9.22 1.40 6.68
N ILE A 205 10.34 0.68 6.65
CA ILE A 205 11.45 0.96 5.74
C ILE A 205 11.36 0.05 4.53
N GLU A 206 11.31 0.64 3.35
CA GLU A 206 11.21 -0.09 2.09
C GLU A 206 12.57 -0.37 1.45
N GLY A 207 12.57 -1.24 0.42
CA GLY A 207 13.75 -1.54 -0.37
C GLY A 207 14.85 -2.29 0.37
N VAL A 208 14.51 -3.07 1.40
CA VAL A 208 15.49 -3.95 2.06
C VAL A 208 15.80 -5.12 1.13
N GLU A 209 17.01 -5.14 0.57
CA GLU A 209 17.43 -6.15 -0.41
C GLU A 209 18.63 -6.99 0.07
N THR A 210 19.37 -6.51 1.09
CA THR A 210 20.59 -7.16 1.57
C THR A 210 20.53 -7.47 3.05
N TYR A 211 21.34 -8.46 3.49
CA TYR A 211 21.54 -8.77 4.89
C TYR A 211 22.01 -7.52 5.68
N PHE A 212 22.88 -6.72 5.12
CA PHE A 212 23.40 -5.51 5.77
C PHE A 212 22.28 -4.48 6.03
N GLN A 213 21.42 -4.25 5.05
CA GLN A 213 20.25 -3.36 5.21
C GLN A 213 19.26 -3.92 6.24
N ASN A 214 19.03 -5.24 6.25
CA ASN A 214 18.19 -5.88 7.27
C ASN A 214 18.73 -5.65 8.69
N GLU A 215 20.03 -5.90 8.94
CA GLU A 215 20.62 -5.68 10.26
C GLU A 215 20.61 -4.19 10.66
N PHE A 216 20.75 -3.29 9.69
CA PHE A 216 20.65 -1.86 9.89
C PHE A 216 19.23 -1.45 10.36
N VAL A 217 18.16 -1.90 9.67
CA VAL A 217 16.78 -1.60 10.05
C VAL A 217 16.38 -2.29 11.37
N LYS A 218 16.78 -3.53 11.56
CA LYS A 218 16.53 -4.35 12.75
C LYS A 218 17.03 -3.69 14.05
N LYS A 219 18.17 -3.01 13.98
CA LYS A 219 18.78 -2.29 15.11
C LYS A 219 17.82 -1.26 15.74
N TYR A 220 16.93 -0.68 14.94
CA TYR A 220 16.00 0.38 15.36
C TYR A 220 14.57 -0.13 15.63
N ASN A 221 14.34 -1.43 15.60
CA ASN A 221 13.02 -2.05 15.80
C ASN A 221 11.93 -1.51 14.85
N LEU A 222 12.28 -1.21 13.60
CA LEU A 222 11.37 -0.74 12.59
C LEU A 222 10.76 -1.92 11.83
N LEU A 223 9.60 -1.72 11.22
CA LEU A 223 9.07 -2.62 10.21
C LEU A 223 9.86 -2.46 8.91
N ALA A 224 9.87 -3.49 8.09
CA ALA A 224 10.66 -3.52 6.87
C ALA A 224 9.97 -4.29 5.74
N GLN A 225 10.16 -3.82 4.51
CA GLN A 225 9.69 -4.45 3.30
C GLN A 225 10.82 -4.48 2.27
N GLY A 226 10.88 -5.55 1.47
CA GLY A 226 11.88 -5.65 0.40
C GLY A 226 12.16 -7.07 -0.04
N TYR A 227 12.94 -7.18 -1.12
CA TYR A 227 13.24 -8.47 -1.75
C TYR A 227 14.14 -9.38 -0.92
N TYR A 228 14.80 -8.84 0.10
CA TYR A 228 15.49 -9.66 1.09
C TYR A 228 14.56 -10.64 1.79
N TYR A 229 13.32 -10.24 2.07
CA TYR A 229 12.31 -11.09 2.71
C TYR A 229 11.51 -11.88 1.69
N SER A 230 10.90 -11.21 0.74
CA SER A 230 10.14 -11.81 -0.35
C SER A 230 9.85 -10.83 -1.47
N ARG A 231 9.78 -11.34 -2.69
CA ARG A 231 9.11 -10.64 -3.79
C ARG A 231 7.59 -10.75 -3.63
N PRO A 232 6.81 -9.86 -4.29
CA PRO A 232 5.35 -10.03 -4.39
C PRO A 232 5.01 -11.41 -4.97
N LYS A 233 4.02 -12.09 -4.38
CA LYS A 233 3.61 -13.44 -4.79
C LYS A 233 2.11 -13.56 -4.89
N ASN A 234 1.64 -14.37 -5.84
CA ASN A 234 0.26 -14.80 -5.89
C ASN A 234 0.09 -16.01 -4.95
N ILE A 235 -0.56 -15.78 -3.81
CA ILE A 235 -0.75 -16.81 -2.78
C ILE A 235 -1.74 -17.92 -3.16
N PHE A 236 -2.53 -17.74 -4.21
CA PHE A 236 -3.48 -18.76 -4.70
C PHE A 236 -2.86 -19.71 -5.72
N LYS A 237 -1.63 -19.47 -6.14
CA LYS A 237 -0.86 -20.33 -7.08
C LYS A 237 0.14 -21.26 -6.41
N GLU A 238 0.32 -21.17 -5.08
CA GLU A 238 1.17 -22.11 -4.34
C GLU A 238 0.35 -23.37 -4.00
N ASN A 239 0.27 -24.30 -4.96
CA ASN A 239 -0.03 -25.73 -4.79
C ASN A 239 0.87 -26.54 -5.70
#